data_4bc32a5db45b676ae1f5ff8303fa2c05
#
_entry.id   4bc32a5db45b676ae1f5ff8303fa2c05
#
_cell.length_a   1.000
_cell.length_b   1.000
_cell.length_c   1.000
_cell.angle_alpha   90.00
_cell.angle_beta   90.00
_cell.angle_gamma   90.00
#
_symmetry.space_group_name_H-M   'P 1'
#
loop_
_entity.id
_entity.type
_entity.pdbx_description
1 polymer ?
#
loop_
_entity_poly.entity_id
_entity_poly.type
_entity_poly.pdbx_seq_one_letter_code
_entity_poly.pdbx_strand_id
1 'polypeptide(L)'
;MNEIMASHFFIYLSHLITGIGLGCVLYSFRNAIRRFLSRFRDKLSKDAVQQGKDRQDLFVAGGSGALAAVFLSMLLSIPFWVSVIIFITALFVLPQFLITYRAKKYREAFDKVLAESLMTVSSSLKAGLTLHDALLVAAGNSPEPFSREVSRCLREYKFGASIEEGMENLRNRIGTTDSKISFGALIIGSQLGGKLPQILQKIIKTIRERERVEGRLKALTAQGRSQAAILCAAPPLLGVGLYFYDPGKMSLMTDTLLGQVLLGLAIALEVIGLVVTMKVMKLDI
;
A
#
# COMPACT_ATOMS: atom_id res chain seq x y z
N MET A 1 -19.63 49.32 -11.60
CA MET A 1 -18.45 49.06 -10.72
C MET A 1 -18.87 48.73 -9.28
N ASN A 2 -19.94 49.33 -8.74
CA ASN A 2 -20.42 49.05 -7.37
C ASN A 2 -21.09 47.70 -7.17
N GLU A 3 -21.78 47.16 -8.17
CA GLU A 3 -22.50 45.86 -8.04
C GLU A 3 -21.52 44.68 -8.02
N ILE A 4 -20.42 44.75 -8.74
CA ILE A 4 -19.38 43.68 -8.76
C ILE A 4 -18.62 43.63 -7.43
N MET A 5 -18.35 44.81 -6.83
CA MET A 5 -17.72 44.89 -5.51
C MET A 5 -18.66 44.39 -4.40
N ALA A 6 -19.96 44.65 -4.51
CA ALA A 6 -20.94 44.16 -3.55
C ALA A 6 -21.09 42.62 -3.61
N SER A 7 -21.10 42.04 -4.82
CA SER A 7 -21.17 40.56 -4.95
C SER A 7 -19.94 39.85 -4.38
N HIS A 8 -18.75 40.37 -4.58
CA HIS A 8 -17.51 39.82 -3.96
C HIS A 8 -17.52 39.98 -2.44
N PHE A 9 -18.00 41.13 -1.93
CA PHE A 9 -18.11 41.31 -0.48
C PHE A 9 -19.10 40.34 0.16
N PHE A 10 -20.26 40.06 -0.46
CA PHE A 10 -21.20 39.04 0.01
C PHE A 10 -20.63 37.64 -0.02
N ILE A 11 -19.83 37.31 -1.03
CA ILE A 11 -19.13 35.99 -1.12
C ILE A 11 -18.11 35.84 0.02
N TYR A 12 -17.28 36.86 0.28
CA TYR A 12 -16.33 36.82 1.39
C TYR A 12 -17.01 36.81 2.76
N LEU A 13 -18.11 37.54 2.92
CA LEU A 13 -18.88 37.56 4.16
C LEU A 13 -19.55 36.20 4.43
N SER A 14 -20.08 35.53 3.40
CA SER A 14 -20.65 34.19 3.52
C SER A 14 -19.59 33.15 3.89
N HIS A 15 -18.37 33.25 3.36
CA HIS A 15 -17.27 32.37 3.72
C HIS A 15 -16.78 32.61 5.15
N LEU A 16 -16.79 33.85 5.64
CA LEU A 16 -16.43 34.18 7.02
C LEU A 16 -17.44 33.63 8.02
N ILE A 17 -18.75 33.80 7.73
CA ILE A 17 -19.84 33.30 8.59
C ILE A 17 -19.84 31.77 8.62
N THR A 18 -19.63 31.12 7.48
CA THR A 18 -19.55 29.65 7.40
C THR A 18 -18.30 29.11 8.09
N GLY A 19 -17.16 29.82 8.05
CA GLY A 19 -15.94 29.48 8.77
C GLY A 19 -16.15 29.54 10.30
N ILE A 20 -16.81 30.57 10.79
CA ILE A 20 -17.15 30.73 12.23
C ILE A 20 -18.16 29.64 12.67
N GLY A 21 -19.17 29.37 11.84
CA GLY A 21 -20.16 28.30 12.09
C GLY A 21 -19.50 26.92 12.18
N LEU A 22 -18.57 26.63 11.29
CA LEU A 22 -17.80 25.38 11.32
C LEU A 22 -16.91 25.27 12.56
N GLY A 23 -16.28 26.37 12.98
CA GLY A 23 -15.49 26.45 14.20
C GLY A 23 -16.32 26.15 15.46
N CYS A 24 -17.55 26.68 15.54
CA CYS A 24 -18.48 26.40 16.63
C CYS A 24 -18.97 24.95 16.66
N VAL A 25 -19.27 24.37 15.48
CA VAL A 25 -19.65 22.96 15.37
C VAL A 25 -18.50 22.05 15.75
N LEU A 26 -17.26 22.31 15.32
CA LEU A 26 -16.06 21.56 15.70
C LEU A 26 -15.79 21.68 17.19
N TYR A 27 -16.00 22.85 17.80
CA TYR A 27 -15.85 23.04 19.25
C TYR A 27 -16.91 22.26 20.03
N SER A 28 -18.17 22.27 19.62
CA SER A 28 -19.27 21.52 20.25
C SER A 28 -19.07 20.00 20.13
N PHE A 29 -18.50 19.54 19.02
CA PHE A 29 -18.16 18.13 18.80
C PHE A 29 -16.82 17.70 19.37
N ARG A 30 -16.07 18.60 19.99
CA ARG A 30 -14.72 18.32 20.56
C ARG A 30 -14.70 17.09 21.48
N ASN A 31 -15.73 16.88 22.29
CA ASN A 31 -15.82 15.75 23.21
C ASN A 31 -16.23 14.43 22.52
N ALA A 32 -17.01 14.52 21.43
CA ALA A 32 -17.34 13.36 20.59
C ALA A 32 -16.13 12.96 19.73
N ILE A 33 -15.44 13.95 19.14
CA ILE A 33 -14.21 13.76 18.39
C ILE A 33 -13.10 13.20 19.27
N ARG A 34 -12.92 13.68 20.50
CA ARG A 34 -11.94 13.12 21.44
C ARG A 34 -12.23 11.67 21.81
N ARG A 35 -13.49 11.29 22.06
CA ARG A 35 -13.87 9.90 22.34
C ARG A 35 -13.74 9.00 21.11
N PHE A 36 -14.03 9.52 19.93
CA PHE A 36 -13.83 8.83 18.69
C PHE A 36 -12.33 8.66 18.37
N LEU A 37 -11.55 9.75 18.48
CA LEU A 37 -10.08 9.74 18.30
C LEU A 37 -9.37 8.87 19.33
N SER A 38 -9.87 8.76 20.57
CA SER A 38 -9.28 7.85 21.55
C SER A 38 -9.52 6.39 21.20
N ARG A 39 -10.74 6.00 20.80
CA ARG A 39 -11.03 4.64 20.31
C ARG A 39 -10.27 4.32 19.03
N PHE A 40 -10.14 5.29 18.15
CA PHE A 40 -9.38 5.19 16.92
C PHE A 40 -7.88 5.13 17.20
N ARG A 41 -7.40 5.93 18.16
CA ARG A 41 -6.02 5.91 18.66
C ARG A 41 -5.65 4.57 19.28
N ASP A 42 -6.54 3.94 20.05
CA ASP A 42 -6.29 2.65 20.68
C ASP A 42 -6.24 1.50 19.67
N LYS A 43 -7.05 1.60 18.60
CA LYS A 43 -6.98 0.67 17.47
C LYS A 43 -5.71 0.88 16.63
N LEU A 44 -5.35 2.14 16.35
CA LEU A 44 -4.12 2.54 15.68
C LEU A 44 -2.87 2.29 16.53
N SER A 45 -2.97 2.42 17.87
CA SER A 45 -1.82 2.22 18.76
C SER A 45 -1.41 0.75 18.86
N LYS A 46 -2.34 -0.19 18.73
CA LYS A 46 -2.00 -1.61 18.68
C LYS A 46 -1.20 -1.96 17.42
N ASP A 47 -1.50 -1.31 16.29
CA ASP A 47 -0.78 -1.53 15.03
C ASP A 47 0.47 -0.63 14.89
N ALA A 48 0.47 0.57 15.48
CA ALA A 48 1.54 1.57 15.38
C ALA A 48 2.58 1.52 16.52
N VAL A 49 2.24 0.99 17.69
CA VAL A 49 3.23 0.72 18.79
C VAL A 49 4.26 -0.31 18.35
N GLN A 50 3.95 -1.10 17.31
CA GLN A 50 4.90 -2.02 16.71
C GLN A 50 5.96 -1.34 15.84
N GLN A 51 5.75 -0.12 15.35
CA GLN A 51 6.64 0.60 14.44
C GLN A 51 7.21 1.90 15.05
N GLY A 52 7.55 1.89 16.34
CA GLY A 52 8.01 3.07 17.09
C GLY A 52 9.01 3.96 16.33
N LYS A 53 8.56 5.04 15.81
CA LYS A 53 9.16 6.36 15.53
C LYS A 53 8.32 7.23 14.57
N ASP A 54 7.45 6.62 13.75
CA ASP A 54 6.79 7.28 12.61
C ASP A 54 5.44 7.95 12.93
N ARG A 55 5.12 8.16 14.21
CA ARG A 55 3.81 8.66 14.61
C ARG A 55 3.59 10.12 14.23
N GLN A 56 4.60 10.94 14.41
CA GLN A 56 4.53 12.37 14.08
C GLN A 56 4.50 12.57 12.55
N ASP A 57 5.28 11.80 11.82
CA ASP A 57 5.36 11.89 10.35
C ASP A 57 4.05 11.47 9.65
N LEU A 58 3.28 10.55 10.25
CA LEU A 58 1.98 10.12 9.72
C LEU A 58 0.89 11.19 9.89
N PHE A 59 0.87 11.88 11.04
CA PHE A 59 -0.06 13.00 11.26
C PHE A 59 0.31 14.21 10.41
N VAL A 60 1.59 14.48 10.22
CA VAL A 60 2.07 15.56 9.35
C VAL A 60 1.75 15.23 7.87
N ALA A 61 1.96 14.00 7.43
CA ALA A 61 1.65 13.59 6.06
C ALA A 61 0.13 13.56 5.77
N GLY A 62 -0.69 13.12 6.73
CA GLY A 62 -2.15 13.17 6.64
C GLY A 62 -2.69 14.59 6.64
N GLY A 63 -2.14 15.45 7.49
CA GLY A 63 -2.51 16.87 7.59
C GLY A 63 -2.11 17.66 6.35
N SER A 64 -0.90 17.45 5.81
CA SER A 64 -0.44 18.12 4.58
C SER A 64 -1.23 17.69 3.35
N GLY A 65 -1.61 16.41 3.24
CA GLY A 65 -2.46 15.92 2.17
C GLY A 65 -3.89 16.50 2.21
N ALA A 66 -4.45 16.65 3.40
CA ALA A 66 -5.75 17.29 3.58
C ALA A 66 -5.72 18.79 3.25
N LEU A 67 -4.66 19.51 3.61
CA LEU A 67 -4.45 20.91 3.24
C LEU A 67 -4.26 21.08 1.73
N ALA A 68 -3.52 20.18 1.07
CA ALA A 68 -3.37 20.19 -0.37
C ALA A 68 -4.70 19.95 -1.11
N ALA A 69 -5.57 19.08 -0.59
CA ALA A 69 -6.91 18.83 -1.16
C ALA A 69 -7.82 20.06 -1.05
N VAL A 70 -7.75 20.81 0.06
CA VAL A 70 -8.49 22.09 0.24
C VAL A 70 -7.96 23.16 -0.73
N PHE A 71 -6.64 23.29 -0.85
CA PHE A 71 -6.04 24.25 -1.76
C PHE A 71 -6.42 23.95 -3.22
N LEU A 72 -6.42 22.68 -3.60
CA LEU A 72 -6.82 22.25 -4.95
C LEU A 72 -8.33 22.49 -5.21
N SER A 73 -9.19 22.28 -4.21
CA SER A 73 -10.62 22.55 -4.35
C SER A 73 -10.93 24.04 -4.49
N MET A 74 -10.14 24.89 -3.84
CA MET A 74 -10.23 26.34 -3.98
C MET A 74 -9.79 26.80 -5.38
N LEU A 75 -8.79 26.15 -5.97
CA LEU A 75 -8.31 26.47 -7.33
C LEU A 75 -9.33 26.05 -8.42
N LEU A 76 -10.11 24.99 -8.19
CA LEU A 76 -11.12 24.46 -9.14
C LEU A 76 -12.49 25.11 -9.00
N SER A 77 -12.67 26.15 -8.20
CA SER A 77 -13.97 26.84 -7.96
C SER A 77 -15.11 25.88 -7.56
N ILE A 78 -14.80 24.82 -6.82
CA ILE A 78 -15.76 23.82 -6.36
C ILE A 78 -16.60 24.42 -5.21
N PRO A 79 -17.94 24.18 -5.13
CA PRO A 79 -18.77 24.68 -4.06
C PRO A 79 -18.23 24.30 -2.68
N PHE A 80 -18.24 25.25 -1.75
CA PHE A 80 -17.66 25.10 -0.39
C PHE A 80 -18.11 23.80 0.33
N TRP A 81 -19.36 23.39 0.21
CA TRP A 81 -19.89 22.16 0.81
C TRP A 81 -19.18 20.89 0.32
N VAL A 82 -18.85 20.84 -0.96
CA VAL A 82 -18.13 19.70 -1.55
C VAL A 82 -16.68 19.67 -1.05
N SER A 83 -16.04 20.83 -0.91
CA SER A 83 -14.69 20.95 -0.32
C SER A 83 -14.63 20.42 1.12
N VAL A 84 -15.64 20.74 1.93
CA VAL A 84 -15.75 20.26 3.32
C VAL A 84 -15.91 18.74 3.36
N ILE A 85 -16.76 18.17 2.50
CA ILE A 85 -16.93 16.71 2.42
C ILE A 85 -15.63 16.02 1.99
N ILE A 86 -14.94 16.55 0.98
CA ILE A 86 -13.63 16.02 0.51
C ILE A 86 -12.60 16.10 1.64
N PHE A 87 -12.54 17.22 2.36
CA PHE A 87 -11.61 17.40 3.48
C PHE A 87 -11.86 16.39 4.61
N ILE A 88 -13.11 16.22 5.04
CA ILE A 88 -13.47 15.25 6.08
C ILE A 88 -13.16 13.84 5.62
N THR A 89 -13.51 13.49 4.37
CA THR A 89 -13.22 12.15 3.81
C THR A 89 -11.72 11.90 3.71
N ALA A 90 -10.96 12.88 3.22
CA ALA A 90 -9.49 12.77 3.13
C ALA A 90 -8.85 12.62 4.52
N LEU A 91 -9.30 13.37 5.52
CA LEU A 91 -8.79 13.32 6.89
C LEU A 91 -8.96 11.92 7.52
N PHE A 92 -10.02 11.18 7.15
CA PHE A 92 -10.30 9.84 7.67
C PHE A 92 -9.69 8.72 6.83
N VAL A 93 -9.74 8.82 5.51
CA VAL A 93 -9.31 7.74 4.60
C VAL A 93 -7.79 7.72 4.41
N LEU A 94 -7.15 8.90 4.30
CA LEU A 94 -5.72 9.00 4.02
C LEU A 94 -4.84 8.32 5.09
N PRO A 95 -5.02 8.58 6.40
CA PRO A 95 -4.18 7.94 7.42
C PRO A 95 -4.39 6.42 7.49
N GLN A 96 -5.62 5.93 7.29
CA GLN A 96 -5.88 4.48 7.25
C GLN A 96 -5.17 3.81 6.08
N PHE A 97 -5.25 4.42 4.90
CA PHE A 97 -4.60 3.93 3.71
C PHE A 97 -3.07 3.90 3.87
N LEU A 98 -2.48 4.97 4.41
CA LEU A 98 -1.04 5.06 4.65
C LEU A 98 -0.54 4.02 5.65
N ILE A 99 -1.28 3.79 6.76
CA ILE A 99 -0.92 2.79 7.77
C ILE A 99 -0.98 1.39 7.17
N THR A 100 -2.06 1.07 6.48
CA THR A 100 -2.24 -0.24 5.85
C THR A 100 -1.17 -0.49 4.78
N TYR A 101 -0.86 0.53 3.97
CA TYR A 101 0.17 0.46 2.95
C TYR A 101 1.58 0.24 3.55
N ARG A 102 1.93 1.01 4.61
CA ARG A 102 3.20 0.84 5.32
C ARG A 102 3.30 -0.52 6.00
N ALA A 103 2.24 -0.97 6.67
CA ALA A 103 2.20 -2.29 7.29
C ALA A 103 2.37 -3.41 6.25
N LYS A 104 1.72 -3.29 5.09
CA LYS A 104 1.89 -4.24 3.98
C LYS A 104 3.33 -4.24 3.48
N LYS A 105 3.90 -3.06 3.22
CA LYS A 105 5.29 -2.93 2.74
C LYS A 105 6.30 -3.48 3.75
N TYR A 106 6.06 -3.30 5.05
CA TYR A 106 6.91 -3.87 6.11
C TYR A 106 6.87 -5.40 6.12
N ARG A 107 5.67 -6.00 5.98
CA ARG A 107 5.50 -7.44 5.88
C ARG A 107 6.17 -8.02 4.64
N GLU A 108 5.99 -7.39 3.49
CA GLU A 108 6.67 -7.78 2.25
C GLU A 108 8.20 -7.68 2.36
N ALA A 109 8.71 -6.64 3.03
CA ALA A 109 10.14 -6.51 3.30
C ALA A 109 10.66 -7.60 4.25
N PHE A 110 9.85 -8.01 5.24
CA PHE A 110 10.17 -9.11 6.14
C PHE A 110 10.25 -10.43 5.38
N ASP A 111 9.26 -10.74 4.54
CA ASP A 111 9.22 -11.99 3.79
C ASP A 111 10.42 -12.11 2.82
N LYS A 112 10.83 -11.00 2.17
CA LYS A 112 12.00 -10.99 1.27
C LYS A 112 13.32 -11.41 1.93
N VAL A 113 13.49 -11.14 3.21
CA VAL A 113 14.72 -11.48 3.94
C VAL A 113 14.57 -12.76 4.76
N LEU A 114 13.34 -13.29 4.87
CA LEU A 114 13.01 -14.42 5.74
C LEU A 114 13.80 -15.68 5.36
N ALA A 115 13.80 -16.05 4.08
CA ALA A 115 14.45 -17.27 3.62
C ALA A 115 15.97 -17.28 3.90
N GLU A 116 16.64 -16.16 3.69
CA GLU A 116 18.07 -16.00 3.95
C GLU A 116 18.37 -16.00 5.46
N SER A 117 17.55 -15.29 6.23
CA SER A 117 17.66 -15.25 7.69
C SER A 117 17.45 -16.63 8.33
N LEU A 118 16.45 -17.39 7.86
CA LEU A 118 16.22 -18.77 8.30
C LEU A 118 17.38 -19.71 7.92
N MET A 119 18.07 -19.43 6.82
CA MET A 119 19.26 -20.19 6.43
C MET A 119 20.38 -20.01 7.46
N THR A 120 20.57 -18.79 7.95
CA THR A 120 21.52 -18.50 9.04
C THR A 120 21.12 -19.24 10.31
N VAL A 121 19.83 -19.24 10.70
CA VAL A 121 19.34 -20.03 11.84
C VAL A 121 19.62 -21.53 11.65
N SER A 122 19.28 -22.07 10.47
CA SER A 122 19.47 -23.49 10.16
C SER A 122 20.95 -23.91 10.22
N SER A 123 21.83 -23.04 9.71
CA SER A 123 23.29 -23.29 9.73
C SER A 123 23.84 -23.26 11.16
N SER A 124 23.42 -22.31 11.98
CA SER A 124 23.80 -22.20 13.38
C SER A 124 23.34 -23.40 14.21
N LEU A 125 22.09 -23.86 13.98
CA LEU A 125 21.59 -25.08 14.62
C LEU A 125 22.35 -26.34 14.18
N LYS A 126 22.77 -26.44 12.91
CA LYS A 126 23.64 -27.54 12.42
C LYS A 126 25.03 -27.53 13.07
N ALA A 127 25.55 -26.36 13.39
CA ALA A 127 26.78 -26.19 14.11
C ALA A 127 26.66 -26.53 15.62
N GLY A 128 25.47 -26.92 16.09
CA GLY A 128 25.22 -27.31 17.47
C GLY A 128 24.84 -26.18 18.42
N LEU A 129 24.57 -24.98 17.91
CA LEU A 129 24.09 -23.86 18.73
C LEU A 129 22.67 -24.13 19.23
N THR A 130 22.33 -23.58 20.39
CA THR A 130 20.94 -23.57 20.88
C THR A 130 20.04 -22.74 19.96
N LEU A 131 18.72 -22.95 20.03
CA LEU A 131 17.78 -22.15 19.25
C LEU A 131 17.89 -20.65 19.60
N HIS A 132 18.06 -20.32 20.88
CA HIS A 132 18.29 -18.95 21.34
C HIS A 132 19.52 -18.33 20.67
N ASP A 133 20.67 -19.03 20.70
CA ASP A 133 21.93 -18.54 20.15
C ASP A 133 21.87 -18.45 18.61
N ALA A 134 21.21 -19.41 17.95
CA ALA A 134 20.98 -19.38 16.51
C ALA A 134 20.14 -18.17 16.09
N LEU A 135 19.09 -17.83 16.86
CA LEU A 135 18.28 -16.63 16.63
C LEU A 135 19.08 -15.36 16.91
N LEU A 136 19.94 -15.35 17.93
CA LEU A 136 20.81 -14.22 18.23
C LEU A 136 21.82 -13.94 17.09
N VAL A 137 22.46 -14.99 16.57
CA VAL A 137 23.36 -14.90 15.40
C VAL A 137 22.59 -14.40 14.17
N ALA A 138 21.40 -14.95 13.92
CA ALA A 138 20.58 -14.52 12.79
C ALA A 138 20.13 -13.06 12.92
N ALA A 139 19.76 -12.62 14.13
CA ALA A 139 19.38 -11.22 14.37
C ALA A 139 20.55 -10.25 14.11
N GLY A 140 21.78 -10.65 14.43
CA GLY A 140 22.98 -9.84 14.17
C GLY A 140 23.38 -9.76 12.70
N ASN A 141 23.10 -10.81 11.92
CA ASN A 141 23.57 -10.94 10.54
C ASN A 141 22.50 -10.69 9.48
N SER A 142 21.24 -10.56 9.86
CA SER A 142 20.14 -10.32 8.92
C SER A 142 19.78 -8.84 8.84
N PRO A 143 19.32 -8.37 7.67
CA PRO A 143 18.84 -6.99 7.53
C PRO A 143 17.51 -6.77 8.22
N GLU A 144 17.16 -5.50 8.43
CA GLU A 144 15.82 -5.13 8.83
C GLU A 144 14.79 -5.46 7.71
N PRO A 145 13.56 -5.88 8.07
CA PRO A 145 12.97 -5.86 9.42
C PRO A 145 13.16 -7.15 10.26
N PHE A 146 13.73 -8.22 9.72
CA PHE A 146 13.92 -9.49 10.45
C PHE A 146 14.73 -9.31 11.73
N SER A 147 15.90 -8.63 11.65
CA SER A 147 16.77 -8.36 12.79
C SER A 147 16.03 -7.68 13.94
N ARG A 148 15.20 -6.67 13.63
CA ARG A 148 14.42 -5.92 14.62
C ARG A 148 13.40 -6.80 15.33
N GLU A 149 12.65 -7.61 14.59
CA GLU A 149 11.58 -8.45 15.16
C GLU A 149 12.12 -9.59 16.00
N VAL A 150 13.19 -10.26 15.53
CA VAL A 150 13.85 -11.30 16.29
C VAL A 150 14.55 -10.73 17.52
N SER A 151 15.23 -9.58 17.42
CA SER A 151 15.79 -8.90 18.60
C SER A 151 14.74 -8.53 19.63
N ARG A 152 13.52 -8.22 19.20
CA ARG A 152 12.38 -7.99 20.10
C ARG A 152 11.96 -9.27 20.81
N CYS A 153 11.84 -10.37 20.07
CA CYS A 153 11.58 -11.70 20.64
C CYS A 153 12.63 -12.08 21.69
N LEU A 154 13.91 -11.88 21.39
CA LEU A 154 15.02 -12.16 22.32
C LEU A 154 15.01 -11.24 23.55
N ARG A 155 14.55 -10.00 23.42
CA ARG A 155 14.34 -9.12 24.60
C ARG A 155 13.19 -9.63 25.47
N GLU A 156 12.05 -10.03 24.87
CA GLU A 156 10.93 -10.62 25.63
C GLU A 156 11.40 -11.84 26.44
N TYR A 157 12.26 -12.68 25.86
CA TYR A 157 12.91 -13.79 26.56
C TYR A 157 13.80 -13.35 27.73
N LYS A 158 14.60 -12.28 27.57
CA LYS A 158 15.42 -11.73 28.66
C LYS A 158 14.60 -11.18 29.83
N PHE A 159 13.35 -10.79 29.59
CA PHE A 159 12.41 -10.33 30.61
C PHE A 159 11.55 -11.45 31.22
N GLY A 160 11.88 -12.72 30.94
CA GLY A 160 11.27 -13.89 31.56
C GLY A 160 10.14 -14.57 30.79
N ALA A 161 9.84 -14.11 29.57
CA ALA A 161 8.95 -14.86 28.67
C ALA A 161 9.65 -16.12 28.15
N SER A 162 8.91 -17.15 27.72
CA SER A 162 9.53 -18.28 27.03
C SER A 162 9.96 -17.88 25.59
N ILE A 163 10.92 -18.59 25.03
CA ILE A 163 11.36 -18.35 23.65
C ILE A 163 10.21 -18.65 22.66
N GLU A 164 9.40 -19.64 22.96
CA GLU A 164 8.21 -20.04 22.21
C GLU A 164 7.16 -18.93 22.22
N GLU A 165 6.91 -18.31 23.37
CA GLU A 165 5.98 -17.18 23.50
C GLU A 165 6.49 -15.98 22.71
N GLY A 166 7.77 -15.65 22.78
CA GLY A 166 8.38 -14.58 22.00
C GLY A 166 8.24 -14.81 20.48
N MET A 167 8.46 -16.05 20.02
CA MET A 167 8.27 -16.44 18.61
C MET A 167 6.79 -16.40 18.20
N GLU A 168 5.86 -16.82 19.08
CA GLU A 168 4.43 -16.74 18.82
C GLU A 168 3.95 -15.29 18.67
N ASN A 169 4.43 -14.39 19.55
CA ASN A 169 4.17 -12.96 19.46
C ASN A 169 4.70 -12.38 18.14
N LEU A 170 5.91 -12.77 17.71
CA LEU A 170 6.49 -12.37 16.43
C LEU A 170 5.63 -12.88 15.26
N ARG A 171 5.25 -14.16 15.25
CA ARG A 171 4.39 -14.78 14.25
C ARG A 171 3.08 -14.02 14.07
N ASN A 172 2.45 -13.62 15.18
CA ASN A 172 1.18 -12.90 15.18
C ASN A 172 1.33 -11.44 14.74
N ARG A 173 2.44 -10.78 15.05
CA ARG A 173 2.73 -9.40 14.62
C ARG A 173 2.94 -9.30 13.13
N ILE A 174 3.76 -10.14 12.54
CA ILE A 174 4.03 -10.16 11.10
C ILE A 174 2.80 -10.67 10.35
N GLY A 175 2.29 -11.84 10.72
CA GLY A 175 1.03 -12.38 10.24
C GLY A 175 1.03 -12.84 8.79
N THR A 176 2.19 -12.88 8.10
CA THR A 176 2.31 -13.44 6.74
C THR A 176 2.27 -14.96 6.77
N THR A 177 1.90 -15.58 5.65
CA THR A 177 1.85 -17.04 5.55
C THR A 177 3.21 -17.67 5.80
N ASP A 178 4.26 -17.09 5.21
CA ASP A 178 5.62 -17.61 5.32
C ASP A 178 6.17 -17.47 6.74
N SER A 179 5.91 -16.34 7.43
CA SER A 179 6.27 -16.17 8.83
C SER A 179 5.53 -17.15 9.74
N LYS A 180 4.22 -17.37 9.51
CA LYS A 180 3.40 -18.32 10.30
C LYS A 180 3.90 -19.74 10.20
N ILE A 181 4.25 -20.18 8.99
CA ILE A 181 4.79 -21.53 8.76
C ILE A 181 6.18 -21.66 9.39
N SER A 182 7.06 -20.67 9.17
CA SER A 182 8.44 -20.71 9.62
C SER A 182 8.56 -20.68 11.14
N PHE A 183 7.92 -19.71 11.80
CA PHE A 183 7.97 -19.60 13.26
C PHE A 183 7.13 -20.66 13.96
N GLY A 184 6.02 -21.11 13.35
CA GLY A 184 5.29 -22.28 13.84
C GLY A 184 6.14 -23.55 13.84
N ALA A 185 6.92 -23.78 12.78
CA ALA A 185 7.83 -24.90 12.73
C ALA A 185 9.00 -24.76 13.72
N LEU A 186 9.50 -23.54 13.97
CA LEU A 186 10.52 -23.28 14.99
C LEU A 186 9.99 -23.62 16.39
N ILE A 187 8.75 -23.20 16.71
CA ILE A 187 8.09 -23.46 18.00
C ILE A 187 7.90 -24.98 18.22
N ILE A 188 7.35 -25.68 17.24
CA ILE A 188 7.16 -27.14 17.34
C ILE A 188 8.50 -27.86 17.32
N GLY A 189 9.41 -27.40 16.49
CA GLY A 189 10.73 -28.02 16.31
C GLY A 189 11.67 -27.82 17.49
N SER A 190 11.50 -26.78 18.32
CA SER A 190 12.25 -26.60 19.57
C SER A 190 12.04 -27.77 20.51
N GLN A 191 10.84 -28.39 20.47
CA GLN A 191 10.48 -29.56 21.28
C GLN A 191 11.00 -30.90 20.69
N LEU A 192 11.26 -30.93 19.36
CA LEU A 192 11.66 -32.16 18.64
C LEU A 192 13.19 -32.32 18.50
N GLY A 193 13.98 -31.31 18.89
CA GLY A 193 15.45 -31.37 18.91
C GLY A 193 16.11 -31.49 17.53
N GLY A 194 17.04 -32.45 17.34
CA GLY A 194 17.97 -32.52 16.21
C GLY A 194 17.41 -32.55 14.77
N LYS A 195 16.09 -32.67 14.57
CA LYS A 195 15.46 -32.63 13.23
C LYS A 195 15.10 -31.22 12.76
N LEU A 196 15.20 -30.21 13.64
CA LEU A 196 14.80 -28.83 13.34
C LEU A 196 15.56 -28.23 12.14
N PRO A 197 16.89 -28.38 11.99
CA PRO A 197 17.59 -27.87 10.81
C PRO A 197 17.09 -28.42 9.48
N GLN A 198 16.68 -29.71 9.45
CA GLN A 198 16.17 -30.34 8.25
C GLN A 198 14.79 -29.82 7.88
N ILE A 199 13.92 -29.58 8.88
CA ILE A 199 12.59 -28.99 8.70
C ILE A 199 12.73 -27.57 8.13
N LEU A 200 13.62 -26.76 8.72
CA LEU A 200 13.88 -25.40 8.23
C LEU A 200 14.36 -25.39 6.79
N GLN A 201 15.24 -26.32 6.40
CA GLN A 201 15.71 -26.40 5.00
C GLN A 201 14.57 -26.70 4.02
N LYS A 202 13.62 -27.55 4.37
CA LYS A 202 12.44 -27.81 3.54
C LYS A 202 11.59 -26.54 3.38
N ILE A 203 11.36 -25.81 4.48
CA ILE A 203 10.61 -24.56 4.47
C ILE A 203 11.32 -23.52 3.58
N ILE A 204 12.61 -23.32 3.77
CA ILE A 204 13.43 -22.39 2.97
C ILE A 204 13.32 -22.74 1.47
N LYS A 205 13.43 -24.03 1.14
CA LYS A 205 13.28 -24.50 -0.24
C LYS A 205 11.91 -24.14 -0.81
N THR A 206 10.84 -24.37 -0.06
CA THR A 206 9.46 -24.06 -0.48
C THR A 206 9.27 -22.56 -0.69
N ILE A 207 9.77 -21.71 0.23
CA ILE A 207 9.70 -20.25 0.09
C ILE A 207 10.44 -19.81 -1.18
N ARG A 208 11.67 -20.28 -1.41
CA ARG A 208 12.46 -19.93 -2.61
C ARG A 208 11.84 -20.43 -3.91
N GLU A 209 11.23 -21.59 -3.93
CA GLU A 209 10.52 -22.11 -5.11
C GLU A 209 9.32 -21.23 -5.44
N ARG A 210 8.56 -20.82 -4.43
CA ARG A 210 7.43 -19.91 -4.58
C ARG A 210 7.90 -18.53 -5.09
N GLU A 211 8.95 -17.96 -4.52
CA GLU A 211 9.54 -16.69 -4.99
C GLU A 211 9.98 -16.77 -6.47
N ARG A 212 10.57 -17.90 -6.88
CA ARG A 212 10.95 -18.13 -8.29
C ARG A 212 9.75 -18.17 -9.22
N VAL A 213 8.68 -18.86 -8.82
CA VAL A 213 7.44 -18.92 -9.62
C VAL A 213 6.82 -17.54 -9.72
N GLU A 214 6.68 -16.82 -8.60
CA GLU A 214 6.16 -15.45 -8.60
C GLU A 214 7.03 -14.51 -9.46
N GLY A 215 8.36 -14.66 -9.41
CA GLY A 215 9.29 -13.89 -10.25
C GLY A 215 9.09 -14.17 -11.75
N ARG A 216 8.92 -15.43 -12.14
CA ARG A 216 8.62 -15.81 -13.54
C ARG A 216 7.28 -15.26 -14.00
N LEU A 217 6.23 -15.37 -13.19
CA LEU A 217 4.92 -14.82 -13.48
C LEU A 217 4.99 -13.29 -13.67
N LYS A 218 5.71 -12.58 -12.80
CA LYS A 218 5.92 -11.13 -12.95
C LYS A 218 6.65 -10.78 -14.24
N ALA A 219 7.66 -11.55 -14.64
CA ALA A 219 8.38 -11.33 -15.90
C ALA A 219 7.47 -11.54 -17.11
N LEU A 220 6.70 -12.63 -17.13
CA LEU A 220 5.76 -12.93 -18.23
C LEU A 220 4.65 -11.87 -18.31
N THR A 221 4.09 -11.46 -17.18
CA THR A 221 3.05 -10.40 -17.16
C THR A 221 3.62 -9.02 -17.53
N ALA A 222 4.89 -8.72 -17.21
CA ALA A 222 5.55 -7.50 -17.67
C ALA A 222 5.71 -7.48 -19.20
N GLN A 223 6.10 -8.60 -19.79
CA GLN A 223 6.17 -8.75 -21.25
C GLN A 223 4.79 -8.53 -21.89
N GLY A 224 3.74 -9.16 -21.37
CA GLY A 224 2.38 -8.97 -21.88
C GLY A 224 1.90 -7.52 -21.77
N ARG A 225 2.25 -6.82 -20.67
CA ARG A 225 1.91 -5.39 -20.51
C ARG A 225 2.60 -4.52 -21.56
N SER A 226 3.88 -4.74 -21.84
CA SER A 226 4.60 -3.95 -22.84
C SER A 226 4.04 -4.20 -24.25
N GLN A 227 3.71 -5.44 -24.60
CA GLN A 227 3.05 -5.76 -25.87
C GLN A 227 1.67 -5.10 -25.98
N ALA A 228 0.85 -5.18 -24.93
CA ALA A 228 -0.45 -4.53 -24.88
C ALA A 228 -0.35 -3.00 -25.03
N ALA A 229 0.63 -2.38 -24.37
CA ALA A 229 0.85 -0.93 -24.48
C ALA A 229 1.21 -0.53 -25.93
N ILE A 230 2.05 -1.30 -26.63
CA ILE A 230 2.41 -1.04 -28.02
C ILE A 230 1.18 -1.19 -28.93
N LEU A 231 0.40 -2.27 -28.75
CA LEU A 231 -0.80 -2.52 -29.55
C LEU A 231 -1.86 -1.43 -29.35
N CYS A 232 -2.06 -0.97 -28.11
CA CYS A 232 -3.01 0.11 -27.82
C CYS A 232 -2.50 1.49 -28.27
N ALA A 233 -1.20 1.71 -28.35
CA ALA A 233 -0.64 2.97 -28.84
C ALA A 233 -0.65 3.06 -30.39
N ALA A 234 -0.65 1.94 -31.10
CA ALA A 234 -0.52 1.91 -32.55
C ALA A 234 -1.69 2.62 -33.30
N PRO A 235 -2.99 2.36 -33.00
CA PRO A 235 -4.09 3.02 -33.70
C PRO A 235 -4.14 4.53 -33.51
N PRO A 236 -4.01 5.11 -32.28
CA PRO A 236 -3.95 6.55 -32.11
C PRO A 236 -2.74 7.19 -32.80
N LEU A 237 -1.56 6.54 -32.77
CA LEU A 237 -0.38 7.05 -33.46
C LEU A 237 -0.56 7.06 -34.98
N LEU A 238 -1.18 6.02 -35.53
CA LEU A 238 -1.54 5.97 -36.97
C LEU A 238 -2.56 7.05 -37.31
N GLY A 239 -3.58 7.27 -36.47
CA GLY A 239 -4.56 8.34 -36.66
C GLY A 239 -3.92 9.73 -36.70
N VAL A 240 -3.01 10.00 -35.75
CA VAL A 240 -2.24 11.25 -35.73
C VAL A 240 -1.34 11.36 -36.97
N GLY A 241 -0.67 10.28 -37.36
CA GLY A 241 0.17 10.25 -38.55
C GLY A 241 -0.62 10.54 -39.85
N LEU A 242 -1.79 9.95 -39.99
CA LEU A 242 -2.69 10.20 -41.15
C LEU A 242 -3.22 11.63 -41.15
N TYR A 243 -3.49 12.21 -39.98
CA TYR A 243 -3.89 13.62 -39.89
C TYR A 243 -2.85 14.58 -40.46
N PHE A 244 -1.55 14.34 -40.23
CA PHE A 244 -0.48 15.16 -40.77
C PHE A 244 -0.14 14.84 -42.22
N TYR A 245 -0.33 13.55 -42.67
CA TYR A 245 0.03 13.15 -44.00
C TYR A 245 -1.05 13.51 -45.03
N ASP A 246 -2.33 13.34 -44.74
CA ASP A 246 -3.46 13.63 -45.63
C ASP A 246 -4.64 14.19 -44.83
N PRO A 247 -4.65 15.52 -44.53
CA PRO A 247 -5.72 16.16 -43.80
C PRO A 247 -7.09 16.05 -44.48
N GLY A 248 -7.11 15.94 -45.83
CA GLY A 248 -8.35 15.84 -46.60
C GLY A 248 -9.10 14.52 -46.41
N LYS A 249 -8.38 13.41 -46.25
CA LYS A 249 -9.01 12.12 -45.95
C LYS A 249 -9.44 12.05 -44.49
N MET A 250 -8.71 12.69 -43.59
CA MET A 250 -9.06 12.71 -42.18
C MET A 250 -10.29 13.57 -41.91
N SER A 251 -10.48 14.68 -42.64
CA SER A 251 -11.71 15.47 -42.56
C SER A 251 -12.94 14.68 -43.01
N LEU A 252 -12.85 13.79 -43.98
CA LEU A 252 -13.95 12.90 -44.35
C LEU A 252 -14.36 11.98 -43.20
N MET A 253 -13.42 11.54 -42.33
CA MET A 253 -13.73 10.73 -41.16
C MET A 253 -14.38 11.53 -40.06
N THR A 254 -14.07 12.84 -39.93
CA THR A 254 -14.62 13.68 -38.86
C THR A 254 -15.92 14.37 -39.28
N ASP A 255 -16.09 14.73 -40.58
CA ASP A 255 -17.19 15.56 -41.07
C ASP A 255 -18.37 14.77 -41.62
N THR A 256 -18.15 13.50 -41.98
CA THR A 256 -19.23 12.65 -42.52
C THR A 256 -19.81 11.76 -41.40
N LEU A 257 -21.14 11.57 -41.43
CA LEU A 257 -21.83 10.73 -40.44
C LEU A 257 -21.31 9.30 -40.43
N LEU A 258 -20.99 8.75 -41.61
CA LEU A 258 -20.43 7.40 -41.76
C LEU A 258 -19.01 7.31 -41.17
N GLY A 259 -18.18 8.35 -41.36
CA GLY A 259 -16.83 8.44 -40.78
C GLY A 259 -16.86 8.51 -39.23
N GLN A 260 -17.76 9.31 -38.69
CA GLN A 260 -17.94 9.42 -37.23
C GLN A 260 -18.38 8.10 -36.59
N VAL A 261 -19.31 7.37 -37.23
CA VAL A 261 -19.75 6.04 -36.76
C VAL A 261 -18.60 5.04 -36.77
N LEU A 262 -17.81 5.01 -37.86
CA LEU A 262 -16.64 4.12 -37.97
C LEU A 262 -15.57 4.45 -36.96
N LEU A 263 -15.29 5.73 -36.73
CA LEU A 263 -14.31 6.18 -35.75
C LEU A 263 -14.77 5.87 -34.31
N GLY A 264 -16.05 6.06 -34.03
CA GLY A 264 -16.64 5.67 -32.75
C GLY A 264 -16.58 4.17 -32.49
N LEU A 265 -16.85 3.35 -33.51
CA LEU A 265 -16.73 1.90 -33.44
C LEU A 265 -15.29 1.46 -33.20
N ALA A 266 -14.31 2.06 -33.90
CA ALA A 266 -12.90 1.77 -33.72
C ALA A 266 -12.43 2.05 -32.29
N ILE A 267 -12.77 3.22 -31.73
CA ILE A 267 -12.47 3.59 -30.33
C ILE A 267 -13.14 2.61 -29.35
N ALA A 268 -14.40 2.26 -29.58
CA ALA A 268 -15.11 1.31 -28.72
C ALA A 268 -14.44 -0.07 -28.71
N LEU A 269 -14.03 -0.59 -29.87
CA LEU A 269 -13.32 -1.87 -29.97
C LEU A 269 -11.94 -1.81 -29.28
N GLU A 270 -11.23 -0.69 -29.40
CA GLU A 270 -9.94 -0.50 -28.76
C GLU A 270 -10.07 -0.49 -27.24
N VAL A 271 -11.07 0.22 -26.68
CA VAL A 271 -11.36 0.25 -25.25
C VAL A 271 -11.75 -1.15 -24.73
N ILE A 272 -12.58 -1.87 -25.47
CA ILE A 272 -12.94 -3.26 -25.12
C ILE A 272 -11.69 -4.15 -25.10
N GLY A 273 -10.85 -4.07 -26.14
CA GLY A 273 -9.59 -4.81 -26.21
C GLY A 273 -8.67 -4.51 -25.02
N LEU A 274 -8.53 -3.24 -24.64
CA LEU A 274 -7.74 -2.82 -23.48
C LEU A 274 -8.30 -3.40 -22.18
N VAL A 275 -9.61 -3.33 -21.96
CA VAL A 275 -10.27 -3.86 -20.76
C VAL A 275 -10.10 -5.36 -20.64
N VAL A 276 -10.30 -6.11 -21.76
CA VAL A 276 -10.12 -7.57 -21.81
C VAL A 276 -8.66 -7.92 -21.49
N THR A 277 -7.69 -7.27 -22.12
CA THR A 277 -6.27 -7.51 -21.90
C THR A 277 -5.88 -7.24 -20.43
N MET A 278 -6.34 -6.13 -19.86
CA MET A 278 -6.09 -5.84 -18.42
C MET A 278 -6.76 -6.85 -17.49
N LYS A 279 -7.92 -7.37 -17.84
CA LYS A 279 -8.64 -8.37 -17.04
C LYS A 279 -7.93 -9.73 -17.08
N VAL A 280 -7.48 -10.17 -18.25
CA VAL A 280 -6.71 -11.41 -18.41
C VAL A 280 -5.41 -11.36 -17.61
N MET A 281 -4.66 -10.24 -17.68
CA MET A 281 -3.42 -10.07 -16.91
C MET A 281 -3.62 -10.00 -15.40
N LYS A 282 -4.82 -9.68 -14.89
CA LYS A 282 -5.11 -9.68 -13.43
C LYS A 282 -5.51 -11.05 -12.91
N LEU A 283 -5.94 -11.98 -13.76
CA LEU A 283 -6.41 -13.31 -13.35
C LEU A 283 -5.26 -14.28 -13.04
N ASP A 284 -4.02 -13.95 -13.41
CA ASP A 284 -2.84 -14.82 -13.23
C ASP A 284 -2.04 -14.52 -11.95
N ILE A 285 -2.56 -13.76 -11.02
CA ILE A 285 -1.96 -13.43 -9.70
C ILE A 285 -2.95 -13.73 -8.59
#